data_cabd98b3a23a9c3f4802eeaa34c632b4
#
_entry.id   cabd98b3a23a9c3f4802eeaa34c632b4
#
_cell.length_a   1.000
_cell.length_b   1.000
_cell.length_c   1.000
_cell.angle_alpha   90.00
_cell.angle_beta   90.00
_cell.angle_gamma   90.00
#
_symmetry.space_group_name_H-M   'P 1'
#
loop_
_entity.id
_entity.type
_entity.pdbx_description
1 polymer ?
#
loop_
_entity_poly.entity_id
_entity_poly.type
_entity_poly.pdbx_seq_one_letter_code
_entity_poly.pdbx_strand_id
1 'polypeptide(L)'
;HFPGESCGEKDHVMRIKEEMEKLGFDKVEIDPMGNILGYMGTGSTLIGFDGHIDTVGIGNRNNWEFDPYEGFETETEIGGRGTSDQMGGIVSAVYGAKIMKDLGLLNDKYQVVVTGTVQEEDCDGLCWQYIINEDKVRPEFVVSTEPTDGGIYRGQRGRMEIRIDVKGVSCHGSAPERGDNAIYKMAD
;
A
#
# COMPACT_ATOMS: atom_id res chain seq x y z
N HIS A 1 -13.13 -2.50 3.54
CA HIS A 1 -12.54 -1.74 2.44
C HIS A 1 -13.38 -1.92 1.18
N PHE A 2 -13.84 -0.86 0.56
CA PHE A 2 -14.62 -0.94 -0.69
C PHE A 2 -13.68 -0.67 -1.87
N PRO A 3 -13.60 -1.56 -2.87
CA PRO A 3 -12.74 -1.35 -4.04
C PRO A 3 -13.04 -0.02 -4.71
N GLY A 4 -12.02 0.79 -4.95
CA GLY A 4 -12.15 2.10 -5.61
C GLY A 4 -12.56 3.26 -4.71
N GLU A 5 -12.65 3.06 -3.40
CA GLU A 5 -12.79 4.14 -2.43
C GLU A 5 -11.44 4.36 -1.73
N SER A 6 -10.72 5.35 -2.18
CA SER A 6 -9.48 5.79 -1.56
C SER A 6 -9.75 6.36 -0.16
N CYS A 7 -8.76 6.27 0.72
CA CYS A 7 -8.79 6.77 2.10
C CYS A 7 -9.77 6.04 3.03
N GLY A 8 -10.02 4.75 2.80
CA GLY A 8 -10.80 3.87 3.69
C GLY A 8 -9.98 3.20 4.80
N GLU A 9 -8.69 3.46 4.90
CA GLU A 9 -7.70 2.72 5.70
C GLU A 9 -7.66 3.13 7.19
N LYS A 10 -8.57 3.98 7.64
CA LYS A 10 -8.55 4.54 9.01
C LYS A 10 -8.39 3.48 10.11
N ASP A 11 -9.11 2.38 10.01
CA ASP A 11 -9.08 1.35 11.05
C ASP A 11 -7.73 0.61 11.04
N HIS A 12 -7.14 0.38 9.86
CA HIS A 12 -5.80 -0.17 9.72
C HIS A 12 -4.75 0.76 10.32
N VAL A 13 -4.79 2.03 9.97
CA VAL A 13 -3.88 3.06 10.51
C VAL A 13 -3.95 3.10 12.03
N MET A 14 -5.16 3.11 12.59
CA MET A 14 -5.34 3.14 14.05
C MET A 14 -4.82 1.87 14.72
N ARG A 15 -5.02 0.70 14.11
CA ARG A 15 -4.52 -0.57 14.65
C ARG A 15 -2.98 -0.61 14.63
N ILE A 16 -2.35 -0.13 13.54
CA ILE A 16 -0.89 -0.04 13.44
C ILE A 16 -0.35 0.95 14.46
N LYS A 17 -1.01 2.10 14.63
CA LYS A 17 -0.65 3.09 15.64
C LYS A 17 -0.62 2.51 17.05
N GLU A 18 -1.70 1.83 17.45
CA GLU A 18 -1.80 1.16 18.75
C GLU A 18 -0.66 0.16 18.96
N GLU A 19 -0.32 -0.62 17.94
CA GLU A 19 0.77 -1.60 18.05
C GLU A 19 2.14 -0.93 18.16
N MET A 20 2.40 0.11 17.35
CA MET A 20 3.65 0.88 17.43
C MET A 20 3.82 1.54 18.81
N GLU A 21 2.76 2.14 19.36
CA GLU A 21 2.77 2.75 20.70
C GLU A 21 3.03 1.70 21.80
N LYS A 22 2.37 0.55 21.73
CA LYS A 22 2.58 -0.59 22.63
C LYS A 22 4.00 -1.14 22.57
N LEU A 23 4.61 -1.18 21.39
CA LEU A 23 5.99 -1.61 21.18
C LEU A 23 7.03 -0.56 21.60
N GLY A 24 6.60 0.62 21.98
CA GLY A 24 7.45 1.69 22.48
C GLY A 24 8.22 2.41 21.38
N PHE A 25 7.57 2.69 20.27
CA PHE A 25 8.08 3.64 19.28
C PHE A 25 8.24 5.02 19.93
N ASP A 26 9.31 5.71 19.61
CA ASP A 26 9.64 6.99 20.26
C ASP A 26 8.72 8.14 19.82
N LYS A 27 8.17 8.03 18.60
CA LYS A 27 7.16 8.93 18.05
C LYS A 27 6.28 8.16 17.06
N VAL A 28 4.97 8.40 17.10
CA VAL A 28 4.01 7.87 16.12
C VAL A 28 3.07 9.00 15.71
N GLU A 29 2.99 9.27 14.43
CA GLU A 29 2.13 10.31 13.87
C GLU A 29 1.36 9.81 12.65
N ILE A 30 0.21 10.41 12.41
CA ILE A 30 -0.60 10.18 11.21
C ILE A 30 -0.65 11.52 10.49
N ASP A 31 -0.23 11.53 9.23
CA ASP A 31 -0.25 12.74 8.42
C ASP A 31 -1.67 13.05 7.90
N PRO A 32 -1.90 14.25 7.35
CA PRO A 32 -3.21 14.63 6.79
C PRO A 32 -3.65 13.78 5.58
N MET A 33 -2.74 13.11 4.89
CA MET A 33 -3.07 12.18 3.82
C MET A 33 -3.58 10.82 4.35
N GLY A 34 -3.23 10.47 5.60
CA GLY A 34 -3.58 9.22 6.25
C GLY A 34 -2.43 8.23 6.36
N ASN A 35 -1.22 8.59 5.95
CA ASN A 35 -0.04 7.76 6.19
C ASN A 35 0.29 7.74 7.68
N ILE A 36 0.73 6.59 8.19
CA ILE A 36 1.27 6.49 9.54
C ILE A 36 2.80 6.43 9.49
N LEU A 37 3.45 7.22 10.34
CA LEU A 37 4.90 7.28 10.48
C LEU A 37 5.29 6.98 11.91
N GLY A 38 6.00 5.88 12.13
CA GLY A 38 6.51 5.48 13.43
C GLY A 38 8.03 5.57 13.48
N TYR A 39 8.58 6.25 14.48
CA TYR A 39 10.02 6.48 14.61
C TYR A 39 10.60 5.70 15.78
N MET A 40 11.77 5.11 15.58
CA MET A 40 12.59 4.48 16.61
C MET A 40 14.05 4.89 16.51
N GLY A 41 14.64 5.21 17.68
CA GLY A 41 15.99 5.73 17.77
C GLY A 41 16.07 7.24 17.60
N THR A 42 17.24 7.81 17.83
CA THR A 42 17.48 9.26 17.81
C THR A 42 18.69 9.66 16.97
N GLY A 43 19.22 8.72 16.19
CA GLY A 43 20.42 8.94 15.36
C GLY A 43 20.17 9.94 14.22
N SER A 44 21.24 10.49 13.69
CA SER A 44 21.21 11.51 12.64
C SER A 44 20.92 10.93 11.24
N THR A 45 21.11 9.64 11.04
CA THR A 45 20.85 8.97 9.75
C THR A 45 19.50 8.26 9.81
N LEU A 46 18.53 8.79 9.09
CA LEU A 46 17.19 8.23 9.02
C LEU A 46 17.13 7.15 7.93
N ILE A 47 16.67 5.97 8.29
CA ILE A 47 16.42 4.84 7.39
C ILE A 47 14.92 4.56 7.37
N GLY A 48 14.33 4.46 6.17
CA GLY A 48 12.91 4.17 5.99
C GLY A 48 12.64 2.70 5.71
N PHE A 49 11.57 2.18 6.32
CA PHE A 49 10.91 0.93 5.92
C PHE A 49 9.46 1.26 5.60
N ASP A 50 9.05 0.93 4.41
CA ASP A 50 7.72 1.27 3.90
C ASP A 50 6.90 0.02 3.61
N GLY A 51 5.62 0.09 3.93
CA GLY A 51 4.62 -0.87 3.50
C GLY A 51 3.29 -0.17 3.32
N HIS A 52 2.63 -0.41 2.18
CA HIS A 52 1.30 0.15 1.98
C HIS A 52 0.23 -0.62 2.75
N ILE A 53 -0.86 0.05 3.07
CA ILE A 53 -1.94 -0.49 3.90
C ILE A 53 -3.30 -0.51 3.19
N ASP A 54 -3.37 0.04 2.00
CA ASP A 54 -4.49 -0.15 1.08
C ASP A 54 -4.36 -1.50 0.33
N THR A 55 -5.43 -1.94 -0.27
CA THR A 55 -5.48 -3.21 -1.02
C THR A 55 -6.39 -3.09 -2.22
N VAL A 56 -6.07 -3.80 -3.28
CA VAL A 56 -7.00 -3.98 -4.40
C VAL A 56 -8.24 -4.79 -3.99
N GLY A 57 -9.32 -4.65 -4.75
CA GLY A 57 -10.52 -5.45 -4.55
C GLY A 57 -10.29 -6.95 -4.74
N ILE A 58 -11.20 -7.76 -4.21
CA ILE A 58 -11.12 -9.23 -4.30
C ILE A 58 -11.43 -9.79 -5.69
N GLY A 59 -11.93 -8.95 -6.60
CA GLY A 59 -12.39 -9.40 -7.92
C GLY A 59 -13.61 -10.31 -7.82
N ASN A 60 -13.64 -11.40 -8.60
CA ASN A 60 -14.74 -12.35 -8.54
C ASN A 60 -14.63 -13.25 -7.31
N ARG A 61 -15.61 -13.15 -6.40
CA ARG A 61 -15.66 -13.95 -5.16
C ARG A 61 -15.58 -15.47 -5.41
N ASN A 62 -16.11 -15.93 -6.55
CA ASN A 62 -16.08 -17.36 -6.90
C ASN A 62 -14.69 -17.92 -7.22
N ASN A 63 -13.70 -17.05 -7.37
CA ASN A 63 -12.29 -17.48 -7.58
C ASN A 63 -11.58 -17.78 -6.25
N TRP A 64 -12.25 -17.56 -5.11
CA TRP A 64 -11.69 -17.79 -3.80
C TRP A 64 -12.29 -19.04 -3.16
N GLU A 65 -11.44 -19.91 -2.64
CA GLU A 65 -11.83 -21.13 -1.91
C GLU A 65 -12.27 -20.84 -0.47
N PHE A 66 -11.94 -19.66 0.05
CA PHE A 66 -12.28 -19.17 1.40
C PHE A 66 -12.80 -17.73 1.33
N ASP A 67 -13.26 -17.18 2.44
CA ASP A 67 -13.62 -15.76 2.49
C ASP A 67 -12.37 -14.90 2.54
N PRO A 68 -12.09 -14.09 1.47
CA PRO A 68 -10.86 -13.31 1.39
C PRO A 68 -10.77 -12.16 2.40
N TYR A 69 -11.89 -11.75 3.01
CA TYR A 69 -11.91 -10.71 4.03
C TYR A 69 -11.78 -11.27 5.45
N GLU A 70 -12.35 -12.43 5.72
CA GLU A 70 -12.15 -13.13 6.99
C GLU A 70 -10.76 -13.79 7.04
N GLY A 71 -10.31 -14.28 5.89
CA GLY A 71 -9.04 -14.98 5.77
C GLY A 71 -9.03 -16.32 6.51
N PHE A 72 -7.83 -16.88 6.64
CA PHE A 72 -7.59 -18.06 7.46
C PHE A 72 -6.16 -18.03 8.05
N GLU A 73 -5.96 -18.78 9.12
CA GLU A 73 -4.67 -18.99 9.75
C GLU A 73 -4.47 -20.49 10.02
N THR A 74 -3.27 -20.98 9.70
CA THR A 74 -2.80 -22.32 10.03
C THR A 74 -1.47 -22.22 10.80
N GLU A 75 -0.84 -23.35 11.10
CA GLU A 75 0.51 -23.34 11.71
C GLU A 75 1.59 -22.72 10.80
N THR A 76 1.37 -22.68 9.49
CA THR A 76 2.38 -22.29 8.51
C THR A 76 1.93 -21.21 7.53
N GLU A 77 0.65 -20.90 7.50
CA GLU A 77 0.08 -20.01 6.47
C GLU A 77 -0.96 -19.08 7.08
N ILE A 78 -0.95 -17.85 6.58
CA ILE A 78 -2.02 -16.85 6.78
C ILE A 78 -2.51 -16.46 5.40
N GLY A 79 -3.81 -16.65 5.13
CA GLY A 79 -4.42 -16.33 3.84
C GLY A 79 -5.51 -15.28 3.97
N GLY A 80 -5.56 -14.37 2.99
CA GLY A 80 -6.56 -13.30 2.93
C GLY A 80 -6.15 -12.20 1.96
N ARG A 81 -7.08 -11.30 1.62
CA ARG A 81 -6.75 -10.12 0.84
C ARG A 81 -5.83 -9.22 1.68
N GLY A 82 -4.68 -8.82 1.11
CA GLY A 82 -3.70 -7.96 1.77
C GLY A 82 -2.65 -8.68 2.62
N THR A 83 -2.73 -10.00 2.84
CA THR A 83 -1.77 -10.70 3.71
C THR A 83 -0.37 -10.74 3.13
N SER A 84 -0.23 -10.97 1.83
CA SER A 84 1.05 -10.93 1.11
C SER A 84 1.36 -9.52 0.64
N ASP A 85 0.38 -8.84 0.06
CA ASP A 85 0.47 -7.51 -0.52
C ASP A 85 -0.48 -6.57 0.24
N GLN A 86 0.05 -5.77 1.29
CA GLN A 86 1.41 -6.07 1.81
C GLN A 86 1.45 -5.97 3.35
N MET A 87 0.38 -6.46 4.04
CA MET A 87 0.33 -6.43 5.50
C MET A 87 1.49 -7.23 6.15
N GLY A 88 1.95 -8.32 5.51
CA GLY A 88 3.11 -9.07 5.97
C GLY A 88 4.37 -8.22 6.03
N GLY A 89 4.56 -7.34 5.04
CA GLY A 89 5.66 -6.40 4.97
C GLY A 89 5.65 -5.37 6.09
N ILE A 90 4.52 -4.66 6.28
CA ILE A 90 4.40 -3.65 7.34
C ILE A 90 4.56 -4.25 8.74
N VAL A 91 3.98 -5.42 9.00
CA VAL A 91 4.16 -6.12 10.28
C VAL A 91 5.63 -6.45 10.51
N SER A 92 6.31 -6.97 9.50
CA SER A 92 7.74 -7.29 9.58
C SER A 92 8.59 -6.05 9.85
N ALA A 93 8.27 -4.92 9.22
CA ALA A 93 8.97 -3.64 9.44
C ALA A 93 8.77 -3.11 10.87
N VAL A 94 7.54 -3.13 11.38
CA VAL A 94 7.20 -2.67 12.73
C VAL A 94 7.93 -3.50 13.79
N TYR A 95 7.85 -4.81 13.72
CA TYR A 95 8.52 -5.69 14.68
C TYR A 95 10.04 -5.73 14.46
N GLY A 96 10.51 -5.60 13.23
CA GLY A 96 11.93 -5.47 12.91
C GLY A 96 12.56 -4.24 13.55
N ALA A 97 11.91 -3.09 13.49
CA ALA A 97 12.36 -1.87 14.17
C ALA A 97 12.45 -2.07 15.69
N LYS A 98 11.45 -2.74 16.28
CA LYS A 98 11.47 -3.09 17.71
C LYS A 98 12.66 -4.00 18.06
N ILE A 99 12.90 -5.03 17.27
CA ILE A 99 14.05 -5.94 17.48
C ILE A 99 15.36 -5.17 17.37
N MET A 100 15.50 -4.27 16.39
CA MET A 100 16.70 -3.44 16.26
C MET A 100 16.93 -2.58 17.51
N LYS A 101 15.88 -2.00 18.09
CA LYS A 101 15.95 -1.23 19.34
C LYS A 101 16.40 -2.11 20.51
N ASP A 102 15.78 -3.28 20.68
CA ASP A 102 16.07 -4.20 21.78
C ASP A 102 17.50 -4.76 21.73
N LEU A 103 18.02 -4.96 20.54
CA LEU A 103 19.42 -5.39 20.33
C LEU A 103 20.43 -4.24 20.41
N GLY A 104 19.99 -3.00 20.65
CA GLY A 104 20.87 -1.84 20.73
C GLY A 104 21.52 -1.44 19.38
N LEU A 105 20.90 -1.83 18.26
CA LEU A 105 21.40 -1.50 16.93
C LEU A 105 21.07 -0.07 16.52
N LEU A 106 20.04 0.55 17.13
CA LEU A 106 19.67 1.94 16.97
C LEU A 106 20.46 2.78 17.99
N ASN A 107 21.63 3.19 17.59
CA ASN A 107 22.52 4.03 18.38
C ASN A 107 22.42 5.51 17.95
N ASP A 108 23.30 6.36 18.44
CA ASP A 108 23.34 7.80 18.11
C ASP A 108 23.50 8.11 16.61
N LYS A 109 23.83 7.10 15.80
CA LYS A 109 24.00 7.25 14.35
C LYS A 109 22.72 7.02 13.57
N TYR A 110 21.89 6.06 14.00
CA TYR A 110 20.76 5.60 13.22
C TYR A 110 19.42 5.86 13.89
N GLN A 111 18.47 6.27 13.09
CA GLN A 111 17.04 6.32 13.40
C GLN A 111 16.29 5.56 12.32
N VAL A 112 15.26 4.84 12.68
CA VAL A 112 14.35 4.17 11.74
C VAL A 112 13.02 4.91 11.72
N VAL A 113 12.46 5.10 10.53
CA VAL A 113 11.05 5.40 10.34
C VAL A 113 10.38 4.23 9.64
N VAL A 114 9.31 3.72 10.22
CA VAL A 114 8.41 2.74 9.58
C VAL A 114 7.18 3.49 9.11
N THR A 115 6.87 3.39 7.83
CA THR A 115 5.69 4.03 7.24
C THR A 115 4.66 2.97 6.83
N GLY A 116 3.41 3.22 7.19
CA GLY A 116 2.25 2.55 6.62
C GLY A 116 1.58 3.52 5.66
N THR A 117 1.79 3.33 4.37
CA THR A 117 1.38 4.30 3.35
C THR A 117 0.02 3.95 2.76
N VAL A 118 -0.71 4.98 2.33
CA VAL A 118 -2.02 4.88 1.68
C VAL A 118 -1.89 5.19 0.20
N GLN A 119 -2.86 4.74 -0.61
CA GLN A 119 -2.94 5.06 -2.04
C GLN A 119 -1.80 4.49 -2.92
N GLU A 120 -1.15 3.42 -2.49
CA GLU A 120 -0.14 2.78 -3.34
C GLU A 120 -0.80 2.16 -4.57
N GLU A 121 -1.87 1.40 -4.37
CA GLU A 121 -2.57 0.64 -5.40
C GLU A 121 -3.23 1.50 -6.48
N ASP A 122 -3.67 2.70 -6.12
CA ASP A 122 -4.34 3.62 -7.03
C ASP A 122 -3.39 4.67 -7.62
N CYS A 123 -2.41 5.11 -6.88
CA CYS A 123 -1.54 6.24 -7.23
C CYS A 123 -0.10 6.03 -6.77
N ASP A 124 0.61 5.10 -7.40
CA ASP A 124 2.00 4.73 -7.10
C ASP A 124 2.86 5.95 -6.76
N GLY A 125 3.37 6.00 -5.52
CA GLY A 125 4.30 7.03 -5.07
C GLY A 125 3.68 8.37 -4.65
N LEU A 126 2.35 8.55 -4.71
CA LEU A 126 1.69 9.78 -4.25
C LEU A 126 1.92 9.99 -2.75
N CYS A 127 1.81 8.93 -1.94
CA CYS A 127 2.10 8.93 -0.52
C CYS A 127 3.51 9.43 -0.21
N TRP A 128 4.50 8.93 -0.93
CA TRP A 128 5.89 9.35 -0.75
C TRP A 128 6.16 10.76 -1.25
N GLN A 129 5.47 11.23 -2.29
CA GLN A 129 5.52 12.64 -2.68
C GLN A 129 5.01 13.54 -1.54
N TYR A 130 3.94 13.12 -0.84
CA TYR A 130 3.41 13.85 0.31
C TYR A 130 4.40 13.83 1.48
N ILE A 131 4.87 12.67 1.89
CA ILE A 131 5.84 12.49 2.98
C ILE A 131 7.09 13.35 2.76
N ILE A 132 7.63 13.38 1.53
CA ILE A 132 8.83 14.17 1.22
C ILE A 132 8.53 15.66 1.13
N ASN A 133 7.41 16.05 0.49
CA ASN A 133 7.16 17.43 0.13
C ASN A 133 6.37 18.19 1.20
N GLU A 134 5.48 17.54 1.94
CA GLU A 134 4.65 18.18 2.96
C GLU A 134 5.17 17.89 4.37
N ASP A 135 5.40 16.63 4.72
CA ASP A 135 5.92 16.25 6.05
C ASP A 135 7.41 16.53 6.21
N LYS A 136 8.13 16.76 5.09
CA LYS A 136 9.58 17.02 5.05
C LYS A 136 10.44 15.85 5.57
N VAL A 137 9.90 14.65 5.56
CA VAL A 137 10.62 13.44 5.98
C VAL A 137 11.44 12.91 4.80
N ARG A 138 12.76 12.81 4.99
CA ARG A 138 13.71 12.45 3.94
C ARG A 138 14.73 11.43 4.46
N PRO A 139 14.39 10.15 4.43
CA PRO A 139 15.34 9.09 4.75
C PRO A 139 16.52 9.06 3.79
N GLU A 140 17.67 8.57 4.26
CA GLU A 140 18.86 8.33 3.40
C GLU A 140 18.53 7.30 2.30
N PHE A 141 17.77 6.28 2.66
CA PHE A 141 17.16 5.33 1.74
C PHE A 141 15.89 4.72 2.36
N VAL A 142 15.06 4.13 1.50
CA VAL A 142 13.84 3.43 1.91
C VAL A 142 13.89 2.02 1.36
N VAL A 143 13.52 1.05 2.22
CA VAL A 143 13.19 -0.31 1.81
C VAL A 143 11.69 -0.43 1.74
N SER A 144 11.13 -0.54 0.54
CA SER A 144 9.73 -0.93 0.36
C SER A 144 9.62 -2.44 0.52
N THR A 145 8.65 -2.86 1.33
CA THR A 145 8.49 -4.27 1.72
C THR A 145 7.55 -5.03 0.79
N GLU A 146 7.50 -4.64 -0.49
CA GLU A 146 6.74 -5.33 -1.53
C GLU A 146 7.08 -6.82 -1.62
N PRO A 147 6.09 -7.69 -1.94
CA PRO A 147 6.33 -9.12 -2.11
C PRO A 147 7.20 -9.38 -3.34
N THR A 148 8.45 -9.74 -3.11
CA THR A 148 9.47 -9.95 -4.15
C THR A 148 9.99 -11.39 -4.20
N ASP A 149 9.33 -12.31 -3.50
CA ASP A 149 9.77 -13.70 -3.33
C ASP A 149 11.24 -13.81 -2.83
N GLY A 150 11.58 -12.92 -1.87
CA GLY A 150 12.92 -12.83 -1.28
C GLY A 150 13.97 -12.14 -2.18
N GLY A 151 13.58 -11.63 -3.34
CA GLY A 151 14.46 -10.87 -4.23
C GLY A 151 14.66 -9.41 -3.77
N ILE A 152 15.77 -8.81 -4.17
CA ILE A 152 16.04 -7.38 -3.96
C ILE A 152 15.91 -6.65 -5.31
N TYR A 153 14.87 -5.85 -5.44
CA TYR A 153 14.65 -4.99 -6.60
C TYR A 153 15.19 -3.58 -6.32
N ARG A 154 15.95 -3.04 -7.24
CA ARG A 154 16.56 -1.70 -7.13
C ARG A 154 15.91 -0.65 -8.02
N GLY A 155 14.74 -0.96 -8.52
CA GLY A 155 13.97 -0.09 -9.39
C GLY A 155 12.72 -0.78 -9.87
N GLN A 156 11.82 0.00 -10.42
CA GLN A 156 10.54 -0.44 -10.94
C GLN A 156 10.30 0.08 -12.35
N ARG A 157 9.32 -0.52 -13.03
CA ARG A 157 8.81 0.00 -14.29
C ARG A 157 7.86 1.16 -14.02
N GLY A 158 7.77 2.11 -14.95
CA GLY A 158 6.72 3.11 -14.91
C GLY A 158 5.35 2.49 -15.19
N ARG A 159 4.30 3.10 -14.63
CA ARG A 159 2.90 2.78 -14.90
C ARG A 159 2.23 3.97 -15.59
N MET A 160 1.36 3.68 -16.53
CA MET A 160 0.50 4.67 -17.18
C MET A 160 -0.89 4.06 -17.32
N GLU A 161 -1.88 4.69 -16.74
CA GLU A 161 -3.28 4.38 -17.01
C GLU A 161 -3.80 5.25 -18.14
N ILE A 162 -4.45 4.61 -19.14
CA ILE A 162 -5.04 5.30 -20.28
C ILE A 162 -6.53 4.96 -20.32
N ARG A 163 -7.36 5.98 -20.25
CA ARG A 163 -8.80 5.86 -20.49
C ARG A 163 -9.13 6.30 -21.89
N ILE A 164 -9.84 5.44 -22.63
CA ILE A 164 -10.35 5.73 -23.96
C ILE A 164 -11.88 5.67 -23.93
N ASP A 165 -12.52 6.80 -24.20
CA ASP A 165 -13.97 6.89 -24.28
C ASP A 165 -14.39 6.97 -25.73
N VAL A 166 -15.07 5.95 -26.23
CA VAL A 166 -15.59 5.90 -27.60
C VAL A 166 -17.10 6.19 -27.65
N LYS A 167 -17.48 7.18 -28.41
CA LYS A 167 -18.89 7.57 -28.58
C LYS A 167 -19.48 6.93 -29.81
N GLY A 168 -20.61 6.24 -29.64
CA GLY A 168 -21.46 5.73 -30.68
C GLY A 168 -22.73 6.57 -30.88
N VAL A 169 -23.56 6.19 -31.84
CA VAL A 169 -24.88 6.73 -32.07
C VAL A 169 -25.91 5.60 -31.97
N SER A 170 -26.83 5.72 -31.02
CA SER A 170 -27.90 4.74 -30.82
C SER A 170 -28.89 4.75 -32.00
N CYS A 171 -29.38 3.56 -32.34
CA CYS A 171 -30.45 3.38 -33.35
C CYS A 171 -31.37 2.23 -32.94
N HIS A 172 -32.46 2.06 -33.66
CA HIS A 172 -33.34 0.92 -33.48
C HIS A 172 -32.64 -0.37 -33.92
N GLY A 173 -32.77 -1.45 -33.12
CA GLY A 173 -32.06 -2.72 -33.36
C GLY A 173 -32.33 -3.36 -34.74
N SER A 174 -33.46 -3.06 -35.37
CA SER A 174 -33.80 -3.51 -36.75
C SER A 174 -33.23 -2.66 -37.87
N ALA A 175 -32.54 -1.55 -37.55
CA ALA A 175 -31.95 -0.61 -38.51
C ALA A 175 -30.53 -0.19 -38.05
N PRO A 176 -29.61 -1.15 -37.90
CA PRO A 176 -28.27 -0.87 -37.34
C PRO A 176 -27.44 0.08 -38.23
N GLU A 177 -27.77 0.17 -39.50
CA GLU A 177 -27.15 1.12 -40.48
C GLU A 177 -27.42 2.60 -40.17
N ARG A 178 -28.40 2.89 -39.29
CA ARG A 178 -28.73 4.26 -38.85
C ARG A 178 -27.98 4.70 -37.61
N GLY A 179 -27.25 3.78 -37.00
CA GLY A 179 -26.45 4.02 -35.83
C GLY A 179 -24.96 4.03 -36.13
N ASP A 180 -24.19 4.13 -35.05
CA ASP A 180 -22.76 4.04 -35.10
C ASP A 180 -22.29 3.24 -33.86
N ASN A 181 -21.78 2.04 -34.08
CA ASN A 181 -21.47 1.11 -33.01
C ASN A 181 -20.12 1.45 -32.41
N ALA A 182 -20.12 1.91 -31.15
CA ALA A 182 -18.92 2.28 -30.43
C ALA A 182 -17.93 1.08 -30.22
N ILE A 183 -18.44 -0.17 -30.24
CA ILE A 183 -17.59 -1.35 -30.13
C ILE A 183 -16.73 -1.52 -31.37
N TYR A 184 -17.33 -1.34 -32.54
CA TYR A 184 -16.58 -1.41 -33.81
C TYR A 184 -15.56 -0.29 -33.92
N LYS A 185 -15.95 0.95 -33.58
CA LYS A 185 -15.02 2.08 -33.52
C LYS A 185 -13.86 1.87 -32.56
N MET A 186 -14.09 1.15 -31.48
CA MET A 186 -13.04 0.88 -30.50
C MET A 186 -12.05 -0.16 -31.01
N ALA A 187 -12.48 -1.02 -31.95
CA ALA A 187 -11.64 -2.06 -32.52
C ALA A 187 -10.73 -1.56 -33.67
N ASP A 188 -11.05 -0.43 -34.30
CA ASP A 188 -10.26 0.23 -35.34
C ASP A 188 -9.13 1.09 -34.74
#